data_cefd8fe314872f64c3896de276097bd6
#
_entry.id   cefd8fe314872f64c3896de276097bd6
#
_cell.length_a   1.000
_cell.length_b   1.000
_cell.length_c   1.000
_cell.angle_alpha   90.00
_cell.angle_beta   90.00
_cell.angle_gamma   90.00
#
_symmetry.space_group_name_H-M   'P 1'
#
loop_
_entity.id
_entity.type
_entity.pdbx_description
1 polymer ?
#
loop_
_entity_poly.entity_id
_entity_poly.type
_entity_poly.pdbx_seq_one_letter_code
_entity_poly.pdbx_strand_id
1 'polypeptide(L)'
;MKKLLPEELPLPPLPELVKGVMANRKELNMNDIVGTHDILFICLDCLRYDVALAEQENGGTPVLNRYGLWEKRGAPGNFTYPAHHAMFAGFLPTSLEPTPMTKKKMLFFPKGIGMGRVAPPKAFAFDEPTFVQGLERVGYKTVCIGGVSFFSKRSALGKVFPAMFQQSYWKPSFGCTVKESPDNQIAKAIEVLEETFVKERVMMYINFDAIHYPNYFYLDGVRKDSLESHAAALRYLDACLDKLFSAFKKRGQTFVIACSDHGTCYEEADDGYLFHGFNHEAVTTVPYKHFFL
;
A
#
# COMPACT_ATOMS: atom_id res chain seq x y z
N MET A 1 -25.19 -29.12 -25.20
CA MET A 1 -25.80 -27.78 -25.10
C MET A 1 -24.73 -26.81 -24.62
N LYS A 2 -24.20 -25.97 -25.51
CA LYS A 2 -23.28 -24.86 -25.14
C LYS A 2 -24.10 -23.76 -24.48
N LYS A 3 -23.86 -23.47 -23.21
CA LYS A 3 -24.38 -22.26 -22.57
C LYS A 3 -23.69 -21.06 -23.20
N LEU A 4 -24.44 -20.24 -23.91
CA LEU A 4 -24.02 -18.92 -24.36
C LEU A 4 -23.78 -18.08 -23.12
N LEU A 5 -22.63 -17.44 -23.05
CA LEU A 5 -22.33 -16.39 -22.06
C LEU A 5 -23.32 -15.23 -22.27
N PRO A 6 -23.77 -14.55 -21.20
CA PRO A 6 -24.62 -13.37 -21.37
C PRO A 6 -23.86 -12.31 -22.17
N GLU A 7 -24.53 -11.69 -23.15
CA GLU A 7 -24.01 -10.55 -23.89
C GLU A 7 -23.51 -9.48 -22.91
N GLU A 8 -22.27 -9.04 -23.13
CA GLU A 8 -21.70 -7.93 -22.36
C GLU A 8 -22.59 -6.69 -22.56
N LEU A 9 -23.24 -6.24 -21.49
CA LEU A 9 -23.91 -4.95 -21.50
C LEU A 9 -22.87 -3.86 -21.80
N PRO A 10 -23.13 -2.98 -22.78
CA PRO A 10 -22.20 -1.92 -23.08
C PRO A 10 -22.03 -1.02 -21.85
N LEU A 11 -20.77 -0.84 -21.43
CA LEU A 11 -20.44 0.07 -20.33
C LEU A 11 -20.98 1.49 -20.68
N PRO A 12 -21.53 2.19 -19.70
CA PRO A 12 -22.01 3.56 -19.93
C PRO A 12 -20.83 4.42 -20.43
N PRO A 13 -21.06 5.37 -21.35
CA PRO A 13 -20.01 6.22 -21.88
C PRO A 13 -19.36 7.01 -20.73
N LEU A 14 -18.03 6.95 -20.66
CA LEU A 14 -17.25 7.73 -19.69
C LEU A 14 -17.56 9.23 -19.87
N PRO A 15 -17.75 9.99 -18.77
CA PRO A 15 -17.89 11.43 -18.84
C PRO A 15 -16.76 12.06 -19.66
N GLU A 16 -17.04 13.10 -20.46
CA GLU A 16 -16.05 13.73 -21.35
C GLU A 16 -14.80 14.23 -20.60
N LEU A 17 -14.97 14.67 -19.35
CA LEU A 17 -13.86 15.08 -18.49
C LEU A 17 -12.87 13.92 -18.24
N VAL A 18 -13.38 12.68 -18.09
CA VAL A 18 -12.56 11.50 -17.90
C VAL A 18 -11.87 11.08 -19.19
N LYS A 19 -12.53 11.26 -20.33
CA LYS A 19 -11.94 11.01 -21.66
C LYS A 19 -10.77 11.94 -21.95
N GLY A 20 -10.88 13.23 -21.59
CA GLY A 20 -9.81 14.22 -21.78
C GLY A 20 -8.58 13.95 -20.90
N VAL A 21 -8.78 13.45 -19.67
CA VAL A 21 -7.69 13.09 -18.75
C VAL A 21 -7.01 11.80 -19.17
N MET A 22 -7.74 10.84 -19.76
CA MET A 22 -7.15 9.58 -20.25
C MET A 22 -6.42 9.75 -21.59
N ALA A 23 -6.88 10.63 -22.46
CA ALA A 23 -6.30 10.83 -23.81
C ALA A 23 -4.87 11.38 -23.79
N ASN A 24 -4.42 12.01 -22.70
CA ASN A 24 -3.07 12.59 -22.55
C ASN A 24 -2.13 11.80 -21.65
N ARG A 25 -2.54 10.66 -21.09
CA ARG A 25 -1.63 9.80 -20.32
C ARG A 25 -0.88 8.89 -21.29
N LYS A 26 0.42 9.10 -21.43
CA LYS A 26 1.31 8.11 -22.01
C LYS A 26 1.13 6.83 -21.18
N GLU A 27 0.70 5.75 -21.82
CA GLU A 27 0.46 4.48 -21.15
C GLU A 27 1.74 4.04 -20.43
N LEU A 28 1.65 3.78 -19.13
CA LEU A 28 2.78 3.37 -18.32
C LEU A 28 3.20 1.96 -18.73
N ASN A 29 4.41 1.80 -19.24
CA ASN A 29 4.98 0.51 -19.57
C ASN A 29 6.10 0.16 -18.58
N MET A 30 5.87 -0.83 -17.72
CA MET A 30 6.87 -1.26 -16.75
C MET A 30 8.15 -1.81 -17.38
N ASN A 31 8.10 -2.28 -18.65
CA ASN A 31 9.30 -2.72 -19.36
C ASN A 31 10.28 -1.56 -19.66
N ASP A 32 9.81 -0.32 -19.69
CA ASP A 32 10.65 0.87 -19.88
C ASP A 32 11.32 1.30 -18.56
N ILE A 33 10.80 0.82 -17.43
CA ILE A 33 11.21 1.18 -16.07
C ILE A 33 12.16 0.14 -15.49
N VAL A 34 11.79 -1.13 -15.60
CA VAL A 34 12.59 -2.23 -15.05
C VAL A 34 13.97 -2.27 -15.69
N GLY A 35 15.00 -2.29 -14.85
CA GLY A 35 16.41 -2.26 -15.25
C GLY A 35 16.99 -0.85 -15.46
N THR A 36 16.16 0.19 -15.58
CA THR A 36 16.61 1.57 -15.83
C THR A 36 16.42 2.50 -14.64
N HIS A 37 15.40 2.28 -13.81
CA HIS A 37 15.05 3.10 -12.66
C HIS A 37 15.19 2.32 -11.35
N ASP A 38 15.50 3.01 -10.26
CA ASP A 38 15.19 2.51 -8.93
C ASP A 38 13.65 2.48 -8.79
N ILE A 39 13.13 1.59 -7.96
CA ILE A 39 11.68 1.47 -7.71
C ILE A 39 11.43 1.69 -6.22
N LEU A 40 10.68 2.72 -5.88
CA LEU A 40 10.21 2.99 -4.53
C LEU A 40 8.71 2.71 -4.45
N PHE A 41 8.33 1.72 -3.66
CA PHE A 41 6.94 1.40 -3.41
C PHE A 41 6.61 1.76 -1.95
N ILE A 42 5.83 2.82 -1.73
CA ILE A 42 5.35 3.23 -0.41
C ILE A 42 3.89 2.85 -0.25
N CYS A 43 3.61 2.10 0.81
CA CYS A 43 2.27 1.79 1.26
C CYS A 43 1.95 2.65 2.48
N LEU A 44 0.89 3.45 2.38
CA LEU A 44 0.37 4.31 3.43
C LEU A 44 -0.74 3.53 4.15
N ASP A 45 -0.36 2.71 5.13
CA ASP A 45 -1.24 1.75 5.79
C ASP A 45 -2.48 2.44 6.38
N CYS A 46 -3.66 1.92 6.07
CA CYS A 46 -4.96 2.45 6.47
C CYS A 46 -5.39 3.79 5.83
N LEU A 47 -4.65 4.39 4.90
CA LEU A 47 -5.01 5.70 4.35
C LEU A 47 -6.30 5.65 3.53
N ARG A 48 -7.29 6.41 3.95
CA ARG A 48 -8.58 6.61 3.24
C ARG A 48 -8.41 7.53 2.04
N TYR A 49 -9.15 7.23 0.98
CA TYR A 49 -9.14 8.07 -0.22
C TYR A 49 -9.72 9.46 0.03
N ASP A 50 -10.84 9.55 0.76
CA ASP A 50 -11.50 10.83 1.04
C ASP A 50 -10.62 11.78 1.86
N VAL A 51 -9.88 11.26 2.84
CA VAL A 51 -8.92 12.06 3.61
C VAL A 51 -7.73 12.47 2.75
N ALA A 52 -7.18 11.56 1.94
CA ALA A 52 -6.08 11.90 1.03
C ALA A 52 -6.46 12.99 0.03
N LEU A 53 -7.68 12.93 -0.50
CA LEU A 53 -8.21 13.94 -1.44
C LEU A 53 -8.40 15.30 -0.72
N ALA A 54 -9.05 15.32 0.44
CA ALA A 54 -9.28 16.53 1.21
C ALA A 54 -7.96 17.22 1.59
N GLU A 55 -6.97 16.47 2.07
CA GLU A 55 -5.66 17.01 2.41
C GLU A 55 -4.90 17.53 1.16
N GLN A 56 -5.05 16.88 0.01
CA GLN A 56 -4.50 17.37 -1.24
C GLN A 56 -5.12 18.71 -1.64
N GLU A 57 -6.45 18.83 -1.62
CA GLU A 57 -7.20 20.03 -2.00
C GLU A 57 -6.91 21.19 -1.05
N ASN A 58 -6.75 20.92 0.24
CA ASN A 58 -6.46 21.93 1.26
C ASN A 58 -4.97 22.28 1.36
N GLY A 59 -4.09 21.66 0.58
CA GLY A 59 -2.65 21.91 0.62
C GLY A 59 -1.94 21.29 1.83
N GLY A 60 -2.57 20.35 2.53
CA GLY A 60 -2.03 19.69 3.72
C GLY A 60 -0.91 18.68 3.43
N THR A 61 -0.75 18.27 2.16
CA THR A 61 0.29 17.33 1.73
C THR A 61 1.21 17.91 0.65
N PRO A 62 1.98 19.00 0.97
CA PRO A 62 2.74 19.77 -0.02
C PRO A 62 3.83 18.96 -0.73
N VAL A 63 4.36 17.90 -0.13
CA VAL A 63 5.37 17.04 -0.75
C VAL A 63 4.73 16.15 -1.81
N LEU A 64 3.68 15.42 -1.47
CA LEU A 64 2.96 14.53 -2.39
C LEU A 64 2.19 15.30 -3.48
N ASN A 65 1.75 16.54 -3.19
CA ASN A 65 1.04 17.38 -4.16
C ASN A 65 1.90 17.77 -5.37
N ARG A 66 3.22 17.76 -5.24
CA ARG A 66 4.16 18.02 -6.37
C ARG A 66 4.05 16.96 -7.47
N TYR A 67 3.47 15.80 -7.17
CA TYR A 67 3.49 14.61 -8.03
C TYR A 67 2.10 14.20 -8.53
N GLY A 68 1.22 15.17 -8.77
CA GLY A 68 -0.09 14.96 -9.36
C GLY A 68 -1.18 14.57 -8.35
N LEU A 69 -2.34 14.25 -8.91
CA LEU A 69 -3.55 13.97 -8.13
C LEU A 69 -3.62 12.51 -7.68
N TRP A 70 -4.32 12.27 -6.58
CA TRP A 70 -4.69 10.92 -6.16
C TRP A 70 -5.75 10.33 -7.09
N GLU A 71 -5.55 9.10 -7.50
CA GLU A 71 -6.56 8.29 -8.17
C GLU A 71 -7.35 7.48 -7.15
N LYS A 72 -8.67 7.42 -7.33
CA LYS A 72 -9.56 6.54 -6.55
C LYS A 72 -9.40 5.12 -7.04
N ARG A 73 -9.04 4.19 -6.15
CA ARG A 73 -8.87 2.77 -6.46
C ARG A 73 -9.61 1.89 -5.45
N GLY A 74 -9.98 0.68 -5.86
CA GLY A 74 -10.45 -0.35 -4.95
C GLY A 74 -9.29 -0.99 -4.20
N ALA A 75 -9.43 -1.15 -2.89
CA ALA A 75 -8.45 -1.85 -2.07
C ALA A 75 -8.38 -3.34 -2.44
N PRO A 76 -7.20 -3.94 -2.52
CA PRO A 76 -7.05 -5.35 -2.84
C PRO A 76 -7.45 -6.29 -1.69
N GLY A 77 -7.66 -5.74 -0.50
CA GLY A 77 -8.15 -6.41 0.70
C GLY A 77 -8.81 -5.41 1.63
N ASN A 78 -9.38 -5.87 2.73
CA ASN A 78 -10.01 -5.03 3.74
C ASN A 78 -9.22 -4.96 5.06
N PHE A 79 -8.00 -5.48 5.07
CA PHE A 79 -6.96 -5.32 6.10
C PHE A 79 -5.59 -5.70 5.52
N THR A 80 -4.53 -5.38 6.23
CA THR A 80 -3.15 -5.44 5.74
C THR A 80 -2.76 -6.80 5.13
N TYR A 81 -3.07 -7.92 5.79
CA TYR A 81 -2.52 -9.21 5.37
C TYR A 81 -3.02 -9.68 3.99
N PRO A 82 -4.34 -9.75 3.69
CA PRO A 82 -4.83 -10.12 2.37
C PRO A 82 -4.52 -9.07 1.31
N ALA A 83 -4.51 -7.77 1.68
CA ALA A 83 -4.18 -6.71 0.74
C ALA A 83 -2.75 -6.85 0.22
N HIS A 84 -1.78 -7.02 1.11
CA HIS A 84 -0.38 -7.20 0.74
C HIS A 84 -0.12 -8.50 -0.03
N HIS A 85 -0.84 -9.58 0.30
CA HIS A 85 -0.76 -10.81 -0.50
C HIS A 85 -1.15 -10.56 -1.96
N ALA A 86 -2.28 -9.87 -2.19
CA ALA A 86 -2.74 -9.53 -3.54
C ALA A 86 -1.74 -8.58 -4.25
N MET A 87 -1.24 -7.58 -3.52
CA MET A 87 -0.26 -6.62 -4.05
C MET A 87 1.03 -7.32 -4.49
N PHE A 88 1.60 -8.19 -3.65
CA PHE A 88 2.85 -8.89 -3.99
C PHE A 88 2.66 -10.00 -5.02
N ALA A 89 1.50 -10.64 -5.06
CA ALA A 89 1.13 -11.60 -6.09
C ALA A 89 0.88 -10.94 -7.46
N GLY A 90 0.51 -9.65 -7.46
CA GLY A 90 0.24 -8.88 -8.67
C GLY A 90 -1.12 -9.15 -9.32
N PHE A 91 -2.08 -9.75 -8.60
CA PHE A 91 -3.45 -9.93 -9.07
C PHE A 91 -4.47 -9.86 -7.92
N LEU A 92 -5.72 -9.60 -8.27
CA LEU A 92 -6.83 -9.57 -7.31
C LEU A 92 -7.47 -10.97 -7.23
N PRO A 93 -7.44 -11.64 -6.07
CA PRO A 93 -8.07 -12.95 -5.90
C PRO A 93 -9.58 -12.87 -5.69
N THR A 94 -10.15 -11.68 -5.64
CA THR A 94 -11.58 -11.43 -5.38
C THR A 94 -12.41 -11.57 -6.65
N SER A 95 -13.54 -12.29 -6.54
CA SER A 95 -14.57 -12.29 -7.58
C SER A 95 -15.07 -10.88 -7.83
N LEU A 96 -15.37 -10.55 -9.09
CA LEU A 96 -16.06 -9.30 -9.47
C LEU A 96 -17.52 -9.30 -8.99
N GLU A 97 -18.07 -10.49 -8.68
CA GLU A 97 -19.42 -10.59 -8.13
C GLU A 97 -19.46 -10.27 -6.63
N PRO A 98 -20.52 -9.59 -6.15
CA PRO A 98 -20.73 -9.38 -4.74
C PRO A 98 -20.75 -10.72 -3.99
N THR A 99 -19.77 -10.95 -3.15
CA THR A 99 -19.64 -12.20 -2.40
C THR A 99 -19.62 -11.89 -0.91
N PRO A 100 -20.50 -12.51 -0.10
CA PRO A 100 -20.47 -12.32 1.35
C PRO A 100 -19.06 -12.59 1.93
N MET A 101 -18.66 -11.82 2.92
CA MET A 101 -17.32 -11.94 3.57
C MET A 101 -17.02 -13.37 4.00
N THR A 102 -18.02 -14.11 4.50
CA THR A 102 -17.89 -15.52 4.91
C THR A 102 -17.54 -16.47 3.77
N LYS A 103 -17.74 -16.04 2.52
CA LYS A 103 -17.46 -16.84 1.32
C LYS A 103 -16.23 -16.33 0.55
N LYS A 104 -15.65 -15.18 0.93
CA LYS A 104 -14.45 -14.67 0.28
C LYS A 104 -13.26 -15.57 0.57
N LYS A 105 -12.52 -15.93 -0.48
CA LYS A 105 -11.25 -16.61 -0.34
C LYS A 105 -10.18 -15.58 0.00
N MET A 106 -9.29 -15.95 0.90
CA MET A 106 -8.10 -15.15 1.20
C MET A 106 -6.86 -15.79 0.57
N LEU A 107 -5.93 -14.95 0.17
CA LEU A 107 -4.67 -15.36 -0.41
C LEU A 107 -3.64 -15.53 0.72
N PHE A 108 -2.94 -16.67 0.76
CA PHE A 108 -1.91 -16.97 1.74
C PHE A 108 -0.59 -17.36 1.09
N PHE A 109 0.52 -16.98 1.71
CA PHE A 109 1.87 -17.41 1.45
C PHE A 109 2.54 -17.85 2.76
N PRO A 110 3.27 -18.97 2.78
CA PRO A 110 3.15 -20.18 1.98
C PRO A 110 1.98 -21.05 2.43
N LYS A 111 1.77 -22.19 1.77
CA LYS A 111 0.78 -23.20 2.18
C LYS A 111 0.91 -23.57 3.65
N GLY A 112 -0.21 -23.69 4.35
CA GLY A 112 -0.28 -24.13 5.74
C GLY A 112 -0.13 -23.04 6.80
N ILE A 113 0.12 -21.78 6.42
CA ILE A 113 0.03 -20.65 7.36
C ILE A 113 -1.38 -20.11 7.36
N GLY A 114 -2.13 -20.35 8.42
CA GLY A 114 -3.47 -19.83 8.62
C GLY A 114 -3.54 -18.82 9.76
N MET A 115 -4.52 -17.93 9.71
CA MET A 115 -4.83 -16.99 10.80
C MET A 115 -5.68 -17.63 11.90
N GLY A 116 -5.55 -18.91 12.19
CA GLY A 116 -6.26 -19.61 13.27
C GLY A 116 -7.79 -19.62 13.19
N ARG A 117 -8.42 -18.71 12.42
CA ARG A 117 -9.87 -18.58 12.26
C ARG A 117 -10.36 -18.85 10.83
N VAL A 118 -9.47 -19.03 9.88
CA VAL A 118 -9.83 -19.32 8.48
C VAL A 118 -9.59 -20.78 8.21
N ALA A 119 -10.67 -21.49 7.89
CA ALA A 119 -10.57 -22.90 7.53
C ALA A 119 -9.73 -23.03 6.23
N PRO A 120 -8.73 -23.94 6.20
CA PRO A 120 -7.87 -24.17 5.03
C PRO A 120 -8.61 -24.34 3.69
N PRO A 121 -9.79 -24.98 3.63
CA PRO A 121 -10.55 -25.13 2.38
C PRO A 121 -11.04 -23.82 1.75
N LYS A 122 -11.10 -22.73 2.52
CA LYS A 122 -11.51 -21.39 2.04
C LYS A 122 -10.33 -20.49 1.69
N ALA A 123 -9.12 -20.92 1.96
CA ALA A 123 -7.91 -20.18 1.64
C ALA A 123 -7.45 -20.48 0.21
N PHE A 124 -6.94 -19.46 -0.46
CA PHE A 124 -6.23 -19.60 -1.73
C PHE A 124 -4.74 -19.49 -1.44
N ALA A 125 -3.99 -20.57 -1.62
CA ALA A 125 -2.55 -20.56 -1.44
C ALA A 125 -1.86 -20.14 -2.75
N PHE A 126 -0.94 -19.20 -2.66
CA PHE A 126 -0.11 -18.73 -3.77
C PHE A 126 1.33 -19.20 -3.53
N ASP A 127 1.83 -20.06 -4.40
CA ASP A 127 3.16 -20.68 -4.27
C ASP A 127 4.16 -20.17 -5.34
N GLU A 128 3.72 -19.32 -6.27
CA GLU A 128 4.54 -18.80 -7.34
C GLU A 128 5.38 -17.60 -6.88
N PRO A 129 6.47 -17.27 -7.58
CA PRO A 129 7.26 -16.09 -7.31
C PRO A 129 6.43 -14.80 -7.41
N THR A 130 6.61 -13.91 -6.45
CA THR A 130 6.02 -12.58 -6.45
C THR A 130 6.75 -11.63 -7.40
N PHE A 131 6.20 -10.45 -7.67
CA PHE A 131 6.89 -9.45 -8.46
C PHE A 131 8.23 -9.00 -7.82
N VAL A 132 8.34 -9.06 -6.49
CA VAL A 132 9.57 -8.75 -5.74
C VAL A 132 10.69 -9.71 -6.16
N GLN A 133 10.41 -11.01 -6.13
CA GLN A 133 11.36 -12.03 -6.55
C GLN A 133 11.62 -11.97 -8.07
N GLY A 134 10.63 -11.51 -8.85
CA GLY A 134 10.82 -11.22 -10.28
C GLY A 134 11.85 -10.11 -10.50
N LEU A 135 11.76 -9.02 -9.74
CA LEU A 135 12.74 -7.92 -9.80
C LEU A 135 14.14 -8.34 -9.31
N GLU A 136 14.20 -9.17 -8.26
CA GLU A 136 15.48 -9.74 -7.81
C GLU A 136 16.18 -10.53 -8.94
N ARG A 137 15.44 -11.37 -9.68
CA ARG A 137 15.98 -12.16 -10.79
C ARG A 137 16.55 -11.30 -11.93
N VAL A 138 16.08 -10.09 -12.09
CA VAL A 138 16.61 -9.12 -13.09
C VAL A 138 17.59 -8.11 -12.48
N GLY A 139 18.14 -8.43 -11.30
CA GLY A 139 19.29 -7.74 -10.73
C GLY A 139 18.97 -6.57 -9.78
N TYR A 140 17.72 -6.43 -9.32
CA TYR A 140 17.42 -5.46 -8.27
C TYR A 140 17.85 -5.98 -6.90
N LYS A 141 18.42 -5.09 -6.09
CA LYS A 141 18.49 -5.26 -4.65
C LYS A 141 17.11 -4.98 -4.05
N THR A 142 16.47 -5.99 -3.49
CA THR A 142 15.12 -5.88 -2.94
C THR A 142 15.16 -5.65 -1.45
N VAL A 143 14.49 -4.57 -0.99
CA VAL A 143 14.52 -4.10 0.40
C VAL A 143 13.11 -3.88 0.91
N CYS A 144 12.81 -4.39 2.11
CA CYS A 144 11.57 -4.15 2.83
C CYS A 144 11.82 -3.42 4.14
N ILE A 145 11.09 -2.32 4.38
CA ILE A 145 11.05 -1.63 5.67
C ILE A 145 9.61 -1.69 6.16
N GLY A 146 9.36 -2.56 7.14
CA GLY A 146 8.02 -2.80 7.65
C GLY A 146 7.64 -1.87 8.78
N GLY A 147 6.35 -1.58 8.90
CA GLY A 147 5.73 -0.87 10.02
C GLY A 147 4.94 -1.82 10.91
N VAL A 148 3.76 -2.24 10.46
CA VAL A 148 2.84 -3.08 11.25
C VAL A 148 3.39 -4.48 11.58
N SER A 149 2.73 -5.15 12.51
CA SER A 149 3.15 -6.45 13.07
C SER A 149 3.34 -7.56 12.03
N PHE A 150 2.68 -7.48 10.87
CA PHE A 150 2.83 -8.42 9.75
C PHE A 150 4.22 -8.37 9.09
N PHE A 151 5.05 -7.37 9.43
CA PHE A 151 6.44 -7.26 9.01
C PHE A 151 7.44 -7.50 10.15
N SER A 152 6.97 -7.81 11.37
CA SER A 152 7.78 -7.80 12.59
C SER A 152 8.79 -8.94 12.72
N LYS A 153 8.68 -10.00 11.92
CA LYS A 153 9.46 -11.25 12.00
C LYS A 153 9.28 -12.01 13.34
N ARG A 154 8.37 -11.56 14.23
CA ARG A 154 8.16 -12.13 15.57
C ARG A 154 7.17 -13.30 15.60
N SER A 155 6.36 -13.45 14.56
CA SER A 155 5.37 -14.51 14.41
C SER A 155 5.51 -15.22 13.07
N ALA A 156 4.84 -16.34 12.88
CA ALA A 156 4.80 -17.03 11.59
C ALA A 156 4.27 -16.11 10.47
N LEU A 157 3.18 -15.40 10.73
CA LEU A 157 2.62 -14.41 9.78
C LEU A 157 3.55 -13.23 9.54
N GLY A 158 4.17 -12.70 10.62
CA GLY A 158 5.09 -11.56 10.53
C GLY A 158 6.40 -11.85 9.80
N LYS A 159 6.68 -13.11 9.46
CA LYS A 159 7.86 -13.53 8.67
C LYS A 159 7.57 -13.63 7.18
N VAL A 160 6.29 -13.73 6.77
CA VAL A 160 5.90 -14.05 5.38
C VAL A 160 6.35 -12.95 4.41
N PHE A 161 5.92 -11.72 4.61
CA PHE A 161 6.28 -10.61 3.72
C PHE A 161 7.78 -10.28 3.75
N PRO A 162 8.41 -10.16 4.92
CA PRO A 162 9.85 -9.92 4.98
C PRO A 162 10.71 -10.96 4.23
N ALA A 163 10.26 -12.22 4.19
CA ALA A 163 10.98 -13.29 3.52
C ALA A 163 10.98 -13.23 1.99
N MET A 164 10.14 -12.37 1.39
CA MET A 164 10.11 -12.15 -0.06
C MET A 164 11.26 -11.26 -0.57
N PHE A 165 11.94 -10.56 0.34
CA PHE A 165 12.98 -9.58 0.04
C PHE A 165 14.36 -10.07 0.45
N GLN A 166 15.39 -9.67 -0.27
CA GLN A 166 16.80 -9.96 0.09
C GLN A 166 17.16 -9.33 1.43
N GLN A 167 16.69 -8.11 1.68
CA GLN A 167 16.89 -7.41 2.94
C GLN A 167 15.55 -6.95 3.51
N SER A 168 15.37 -7.12 4.81
CA SER A 168 14.15 -6.69 5.46
C SER A 168 14.44 -6.19 6.87
N TYR A 169 13.86 -5.04 7.20
CA TYR A 169 14.06 -4.32 8.44
C TYR A 169 12.75 -4.07 9.16
N TRP A 170 12.76 -4.33 10.45
CA TRP A 170 11.70 -3.99 11.37
C TRP A 170 12.26 -3.84 12.78
N LYS A 171 11.79 -2.86 13.51
CA LYS A 171 12.04 -2.66 14.93
C LYS A 171 10.82 -1.99 15.58
N PRO A 172 10.64 -2.07 16.92
CA PRO A 172 9.47 -1.47 17.59
C PRO A 172 9.26 0.01 17.28
N SER A 173 10.33 0.77 17.08
CA SER A 173 10.25 2.19 16.74
C SER A 173 9.78 2.48 15.29
N PHE A 174 9.51 1.45 14.48
CA PHE A 174 8.88 1.58 13.18
C PHE A 174 7.36 1.40 13.24
N GLY A 175 6.83 0.99 14.40
CA GLY A 175 5.42 0.63 14.58
C GLY A 175 4.51 1.81 14.90
N CYS A 176 3.21 1.62 14.65
CA CYS A 176 2.16 2.63 14.77
C CYS A 176 1.99 3.26 16.16
N THR A 177 2.57 2.69 17.20
CA THR A 177 2.53 3.26 18.56
C THR A 177 3.62 4.30 18.82
N VAL A 178 4.44 4.62 17.82
CA VAL A 178 5.56 5.57 17.91
C VAL A 178 5.32 6.72 16.93
N LYS A 179 5.18 7.94 17.44
CA LYS A 179 4.91 9.13 16.62
C LYS A 179 5.96 9.34 15.53
N GLU A 180 7.22 9.11 15.86
CA GLU A 180 8.38 9.28 14.97
C GLU A 180 8.63 8.03 14.09
N SER A 181 7.68 7.10 13.98
CA SER A 181 7.85 5.90 13.15
C SER A 181 8.23 6.22 11.69
N PRO A 182 7.64 7.23 11.01
CA PRO A 182 8.04 7.58 9.65
C PRO A 182 9.50 8.08 9.57
N ASP A 183 9.94 8.92 10.49
CA ASP A 183 11.33 9.40 10.53
C ASP A 183 12.30 8.23 10.72
N ASN A 184 11.98 7.30 11.62
CA ASN A 184 12.79 6.13 11.89
C ASN A 184 12.88 5.19 10.68
N GLN A 185 11.77 4.98 9.96
CA GLN A 185 11.74 4.15 8.76
C GLN A 185 12.52 4.82 7.62
N ILE A 186 12.36 6.13 7.44
CA ILE A 186 13.08 6.91 6.43
C ILE A 186 14.57 6.96 6.72
N ALA A 187 14.98 7.13 7.98
CA ALA A 187 16.38 7.07 8.35
C ALA A 187 17.02 5.72 7.98
N LYS A 188 16.32 4.61 8.21
CA LYS A 188 16.77 3.28 7.78
C LYS A 188 16.79 3.15 6.25
N ALA A 189 15.81 3.72 5.54
CA ALA A 189 15.81 3.73 4.08
C ALA A 189 17.05 4.44 3.52
N ILE A 190 17.36 5.62 4.06
CA ILE A 190 18.53 6.43 3.65
C ILE A 190 19.82 5.67 3.93
N GLU A 191 19.98 5.09 5.12
CA GLU A 191 21.14 4.25 5.48
C GLU A 191 21.36 3.13 4.44
N VAL A 192 20.30 2.38 4.08
CA VAL A 192 20.39 1.32 3.08
C VAL A 192 20.77 1.85 1.70
N LEU A 193 20.25 3.02 1.31
CA LEU A 193 20.58 3.64 0.02
C LEU A 193 22.04 4.09 -0.02
N GLU A 194 22.57 4.62 1.08
CA GLU A 194 23.98 5.06 1.21
C GLU A 194 24.97 3.88 1.17
N GLU A 195 24.56 2.73 1.74
CA GLU A 195 25.34 1.48 1.70
C GLU A 195 25.29 0.76 0.35
N THR A 196 24.36 1.15 -0.55
CA THR A 196 24.16 0.49 -1.84
C THR A 196 24.84 1.25 -2.96
N PHE A 197 25.65 0.55 -3.75
CA PHE A 197 26.31 1.18 -4.91
C PHE A 197 25.31 1.84 -5.86
N VAL A 198 25.64 3.02 -6.35
CA VAL A 198 24.73 3.80 -7.24
C VAL A 198 24.33 3.04 -8.51
N LYS A 199 25.21 2.16 -9.00
CA LYS A 199 24.94 1.33 -10.20
C LYS A 199 24.02 0.15 -9.92
N GLU A 200 23.88 -0.28 -8.68
CA GLU A 200 22.97 -1.35 -8.27
C GLU A 200 21.55 -0.80 -8.14
N ARG A 201 20.61 -1.31 -8.93
CA ARG A 201 19.22 -0.88 -8.86
C ARG A 201 18.55 -1.39 -7.58
N VAL A 202 17.79 -0.51 -6.95
CA VAL A 202 17.07 -0.81 -5.71
C VAL A 202 15.56 -0.87 -5.99
N MET A 203 14.92 -1.94 -5.54
CA MET A 203 13.49 -1.98 -5.30
C MET A 203 13.26 -1.91 -3.79
N MET A 204 12.75 -0.79 -3.31
CA MET A 204 12.46 -0.59 -1.89
C MET A 204 10.96 -0.50 -1.64
N TYR A 205 10.47 -1.37 -0.77
CA TYR A 205 9.12 -1.33 -0.26
C TYR A 205 9.11 -0.81 1.19
N ILE A 206 8.26 0.18 1.47
CA ILE A 206 8.08 0.72 2.82
C ILE A 206 6.60 0.66 3.18
N ASN A 207 6.27 -0.04 4.27
CA ASN A 207 4.95 0.02 4.88
C ASN A 207 4.98 1.10 5.97
N PHE A 208 4.48 2.29 5.66
CA PHE A 208 4.30 3.37 6.64
C PHE A 208 3.01 3.15 7.40
N ASP A 209 3.11 3.02 8.71
CA ASP A 209 1.97 2.75 9.59
C ASP A 209 1.59 3.93 10.51
N ALA A 210 2.14 5.11 10.26
CA ALA A 210 1.81 6.32 11.03
C ALA A 210 0.31 6.66 11.01
N ILE A 211 -0.36 6.35 9.89
CA ILE A 211 -1.79 6.63 9.69
C ILE A 211 -2.66 5.52 10.30
N HIS A 212 -2.11 4.32 10.47
CA HIS A 212 -2.78 3.22 11.18
C HIS A 212 -3.09 3.63 12.63
N TYR A 213 -4.18 3.11 13.17
CA TYR A 213 -4.50 3.35 14.58
C TYR A 213 -3.49 2.64 15.52
N PRO A 214 -3.16 3.23 16.69
CA PRO A 214 -3.58 4.55 17.17
C PRO A 214 -2.82 5.67 16.47
N ASN A 215 -3.54 6.74 16.09
CA ASN A 215 -2.97 7.94 15.46
C ASN A 215 -3.36 9.25 16.16
N TYR A 216 -4.12 9.16 17.26
CA TYR A 216 -4.61 10.32 18.02
C TYR A 216 -3.48 11.26 18.47
N PHE A 217 -2.29 10.75 18.72
CA PHE A 217 -1.14 11.51 19.23
C PHE A 217 -0.50 12.44 18.19
N TYR A 218 -0.95 12.41 16.93
CA TYR A 218 -0.59 13.43 15.95
C TYR A 218 -1.38 14.74 16.12
N LEU A 219 -2.44 14.72 16.96
CA LEU A 219 -3.15 15.91 17.42
C LEU A 219 -2.90 16.17 18.91
N ASP A 220 -2.52 17.39 19.24
CA ASP A 220 -2.28 17.77 20.63
C ASP A 220 -3.59 17.78 21.45
N GLY A 221 -3.54 17.20 22.66
CA GLY A 221 -4.66 17.18 23.59
C GLY A 221 -5.74 16.13 23.28
N VAL A 222 -5.62 15.38 22.18
CA VAL A 222 -6.57 14.33 21.77
C VAL A 222 -6.14 12.97 22.33
N ARG A 223 -7.12 12.12 22.68
CA ARG A 223 -6.89 10.78 23.25
C ARG A 223 -7.66 9.68 22.52
N LYS A 224 -8.35 10.02 21.43
CA LYS A 224 -9.14 9.10 20.62
C LYS A 224 -8.82 9.35 19.14
N ASP A 225 -8.71 8.28 18.39
CA ASP A 225 -8.53 8.33 16.94
C ASP A 225 -9.78 8.92 16.27
N SER A 226 -9.55 9.73 15.24
CA SER A 226 -10.59 10.39 14.45
C SER A 226 -10.12 10.66 13.03
N LEU A 227 -11.02 11.19 12.18
CA LEU A 227 -10.63 11.65 10.84
C LEU A 227 -9.59 12.78 10.90
N GLU A 228 -9.68 13.66 11.90
CA GLU A 228 -8.72 14.75 12.09
C GLU A 228 -7.33 14.21 12.48
N SER A 229 -7.27 13.21 13.38
CA SER A 229 -5.99 12.59 13.74
C SER A 229 -5.38 11.79 12.60
N HIS A 230 -6.21 11.15 11.80
CA HIS A 230 -5.81 10.46 10.57
C HIS A 230 -5.20 11.44 9.54
N ALA A 231 -5.86 12.59 9.33
CA ALA A 231 -5.34 13.66 8.49
C ALA A 231 -4.04 14.27 9.04
N ALA A 232 -3.95 14.46 10.36
CA ALA A 232 -2.74 14.96 11.01
C ALA A 232 -1.56 13.99 10.85
N ALA A 233 -1.81 12.69 10.97
CA ALA A 233 -0.80 11.65 10.72
C ALA A 233 -0.32 11.65 9.25
N LEU A 234 -1.23 11.86 8.29
CA LEU A 234 -0.87 11.99 6.89
C LEU A 234 -0.01 13.23 6.64
N ARG A 235 -0.35 14.38 7.22
CA ARG A 235 0.47 15.61 7.12
C ARG A 235 1.86 15.43 7.70
N TYR A 236 1.96 14.75 8.85
CA TYR A 236 3.24 14.45 9.48
C TYR A 236 4.11 13.57 8.57
N LEU A 237 3.53 12.49 8.05
CA LEU A 237 4.23 11.59 7.13
C LEU A 237 4.66 12.31 5.84
N ASP A 238 3.77 13.14 5.24
CA ASP A 238 4.09 13.90 4.04
C ASP A 238 5.35 14.75 4.23
N ALA A 239 5.44 15.46 5.35
CA ALA A 239 6.61 16.28 5.66
C ALA A 239 7.91 15.46 5.77
N CYS A 240 7.83 14.20 6.24
CA CYS A 240 8.98 13.31 6.32
C CYS A 240 9.43 12.80 4.94
N LEU A 241 8.52 12.64 3.97
CA LEU A 241 8.81 12.06 2.65
C LEU A 241 9.81 12.88 1.83
N ASP A 242 9.95 14.19 2.06
CA ASP A 242 10.90 15.02 1.29
C ASP A 242 12.34 14.54 1.44
N LYS A 243 12.73 14.09 2.64
CA LYS A 243 14.07 13.50 2.89
C LYS A 243 14.28 12.22 2.10
N LEU A 244 13.27 11.34 2.07
CA LEU A 244 13.31 10.07 1.35
C LEU A 244 13.42 10.30 -0.16
N PHE A 245 12.57 11.16 -0.72
CA PHE A 245 12.57 11.49 -2.15
C PHE A 245 13.89 12.16 -2.56
N SER A 246 14.44 13.03 -1.71
CA SER A 246 15.74 13.64 -1.95
C SER A 246 16.89 12.60 -1.98
N ALA A 247 16.84 11.58 -1.13
CA ALA A 247 17.83 10.51 -1.13
C ALA A 247 17.75 9.66 -2.42
N PHE A 248 16.56 9.34 -2.89
CA PHE A 248 16.39 8.64 -4.16
C PHE A 248 16.81 9.48 -5.36
N LYS A 249 16.46 10.78 -5.41
CA LYS A 249 16.91 11.70 -6.47
C LYS A 249 18.44 11.76 -6.61
N LYS A 250 19.17 11.71 -5.49
CA LYS A 250 20.65 11.68 -5.52
C LYS A 250 21.21 10.41 -6.17
N ARG A 251 20.47 9.30 -6.14
CA ARG A 251 20.88 8.05 -6.78
C ARG A 251 20.64 8.03 -8.29
N GLY A 252 19.62 8.74 -8.76
CA GLY A 252 19.23 8.83 -10.17
C GLY A 252 17.74 8.68 -10.39
N GLN A 253 17.37 8.19 -11.57
CA GLN A 253 15.96 8.02 -11.95
C GLN A 253 15.27 7.00 -11.04
N THR A 254 14.12 7.39 -10.50
CA THR A 254 13.33 6.56 -9.60
C THR A 254 11.87 6.60 -10.01
N PHE A 255 11.28 5.43 -10.12
CA PHE A 255 9.83 5.27 -10.27
C PHE A 255 9.22 5.02 -8.90
N VAL A 256 8.22 5.83 -8.55
CA VAL A 256 7.53 5.74 -7.26
C VAL A 256 6.10 5.27 -7.46
N ILE A 257 5.69 4.30 -6.64
CA ILE A 257 4.30 3.92 -6.42
C ILE A 257 3.95 4.33 -5.00
N ALA A 258 2.88 5.11 -4.84
CA ALA A 258 2.31 5.49 -3.55
C ALA A 258 0.83 5.09 -3.52
N CYS A 259 0.46 4.23 -2.60
CA CYS A 259 -0.93 3.80 -2.42
C CYS A 259 -1.21 3.43 -0.97
N SER A 260 -2.49 3.17 -0.66
CA SER A 260 -2.86 2.47 0.56
C SER A 260 -3.27 1.03 0.25
N ASP A 261 -3.13 0.16 1.22
CA ASP A 261 -3.56 -1.23 1.17
C ASP A 261 -5.06 -1.40 1.48
N HIS A 262 -5.58 -0.60 2.40
CA HIS A 262 -7.00 -0.45 2.75
C HIS A 262 -7.20 0.86 3.50
N GLY A 263 -8.45 1.26 3.69
CA GLY A 263 -8.80 2.39 4.56
C GLY A 263 -9.22 1.92 5.96
N THR A 264 -9.85 2.82 6.71
CA THR A 264 -10.31 2.58 8.09
C THR A 264 -11.59 3.35 8.37
N CYS A 265 -12.47 2.80 9.23
CA CYS A 265 -13.65 3.46 9.76
C CYS A 265 -13.40 3.90 11.20
N TYR A 266 -13.96 5.03 11.59
CA TYR A 266 -13.95 5.51 12.98
C TYR A 266 -15.33 5.37 13.64
N GLU A 267 -16.36 5.98 13.08
CA GLU A 267 -17.72 5.95 13.62
C GLU A 267 -18.81 5.83 12.51
N GLU A 268 -18.38 5.69 11.26
CA GLU A 268 -19.29 5.75 10.11
C GLU A 268 -19.99 4.43 9.78
N ALA A 269 -19.57 3.33 10.39
CA ALA A 269 -20.20 2.04 10.15
C ALA A 269 -21.46 1.87 11.00
N ASP A 270 -22.59 1.66 10.35
CA ASP A 270 -23.93 1.53 11.00
C ASP A 270 -24.00 0.40 12.04
N ASP A 271 -23.17 -0.62 11.91
CA ASP A 271 -23.15 -1.81 12.77
C ASP A 271 -22.21 -1.68 13.99
N GLY A 272 -21.67 -0.49 14.26
CA GLY A 272 -20.69 -0.27 15.33
C GLY A 272 -19.33 -0.91 15.09
N TYR A 273 -19.04 -1.36 13.87
CA TYR A 273 -17.71 -1.81 13.46
C TYR A 273 -16.75 -0.64 13.41
N LEU A 274 -15.58 -0.80 14.03
CA LEU A 274 -14.51 0.17 14.04
C LEU A 274 -13.31 -0.35 13.26
N PHE A 275 -12.56 0.59 12.66
CA PHE A 275 -11.31 0.37 11.96
C PHE A 275 -11.48 -0.36 10.63
N HIS A 276 -11.05 -1.61 10.49
CA HIS A 276 -11.03 -2.33 9.22
C HIS A 276 -11.28 -3.85 9.41
N GLY A 277 -11.20 -4.61 8.32
CA GLY A 277 -11.48 -6.06 8.35
C GLY A 277 -12.89 -6.42 7.89
N PHE A 278 -13.65 -5.44 7.39
CA PHE A 278 -15.02 -5.60 6.89
C PHE A 278 -15.22 -4.77 5.61
N ASN A 279 -16.35 -4.97 4.93
CA ASN A 279 -16.67 -4.23 3.71
C ASN A 279 -17.42 -2.94 4.05
N HIS A 280 -16.71 -1.84 3.93
CA HIS A 280 -17.26 -0.49 3.98
C HIS A 280 -16.50 0.37 2.96
N GLU A 281 -17.13 1.39 2.36
CA GLU A 281 -16.47 2.21 1.34
C GLU A 281 -15.20 2.88 1.88
N ALA A 282 -15.23 3.38 3.12
CA ALA A 282 -14.06 3.95 3.77
C ALA A 282 -12.89 2.98 3.97
N VAL A 283 -13.15 1.66 3.95
CA VAL A 283 -12.14 0.60 4.07
C VAL A 283 -11.67 0.13 2.69
N THR A 284 -12.60 0.01 1.74
CA THR A 284 -12.33 -0.62 0.44
C THR A 284 -11.99 0.37 -0.67
N THR A 285 -11.97 1.68 -0.37
CA THR A 285 -11.59 2.72 -1.32
C THR A 285 -10.33 3.43 -0.86
N VAL A 286 -9.30 3.38 -1.69
CA VAL A 286 -7.94 3.81 -1.36
C VAL A 286 -7.37 4.79 -2.37
N PRO A 287 -6.45 5.68 -1.95
CA PRO A 287 -5.70 6.52 -2.86
C PRO A 287 -4.57 5.74 -3.53
N TYR A 288 -4.31 6.10 -4.78
CA TYR A 288 -3.19 5.61 -5.57
C TYR A 288 -2.59 6.74 -6.41
N LYS A 289 -1.30 6.79 -6.50
CA LYS A 289 -0.58 7.56 -7.52
C LYS A 289 0.77 6.91 -7.85
N HIS A 290 1.29 7.21 -9.02
CA HIS A 290 2.66 6.89 -9.40
C HIS A 290 3.30 8.09 -10.08
N PHE A 291 4.61 8.19 -9.97
CA PHE A 291 5.37 9.33 -10.50
C PHE A 291 6.86 9.01 -10.60
N PHE A 292 7.60 9.93 -11.21
CA PHE A 292 9.05 9.85 -11.29
C PHE A 292 9.69 10.94 -10.42
N LEU A 293 10.81 10.58 -9.79
CA LEU A 293 11.67 11.50 -9.04
C LEU A 293 12.85 11.93 -9.88
#